data_6bc0968801fd33a0e9582a9474f92601
#
_entry.id   6bc0968801fd33a0e9582a9474f92601
#
_cell.length_a   1.000
_cell.length_b   1.000
_cell.length_c   1.000
_cell.angle_alpha   90.00
_cell.angle_beta   90.00
_cell.angle_gamma   90.00
#
_symmetry.space_group_name_H-M   'P 1'
#
loop_
_entity.id
_entity.type
_entity.pdbx_description
1 polymer ?
#
loop_
_entity_poly.entity_id
_entity_poly.type
_entity_poly.pdbx_seq_one_letter_code
_entity_poly.pdbx_strand_id
1 'polypeptide(L)'
;MRLYVSGPVSGKTHHEAVGYFESAAKLLVSYGYAVSVPTRFVEPTASHATAMRKCIAELLRCDGLAMLPGWRRSAGACLEVAVATACGMDAKAVEAWLERDAS
;
A
#
# COMPACT_ATOMS: atom_id res chain seq x y z
N MET A 1 -5.96 9.14 -10.56
CA MET A 1 -5.67 9.02 -9.13
C MET A 1 -4.75 7.84 -8.88
N ARG A 2 -3.67 8.05 -8.14
CA ARG A 2 -2.72 6.98 -7.80
C ARG A 2 -2.85 6.61 -6.34
N LEU A 3 -2.98 5.31 -6.07
CA LEU A 3 -3.08 4.77 -4.73
C LEU A 3 -1.81 4.00 -4.35
N TYR A 4 -1.33 4.26 -3.15
CA TYR A 4 -0.24 3.50 -2.55
C TYR A 4 -0.85 2.28 -1.84
N VAL A 5 -0.36 1.09 -2.16
CA VAL A 5 -0.88 -0.14 -1.54
C VAL A 5 -0.04 -0.46 -0.30
N SER A 6 -0.67 -0.48 0.86
CA SER A 6 0.00 -0.69 2.15
C SER A 6 -0.51 -1.96 2.82
N GLY A 7 0.40 -2.76 3.36
CA GLY A 7 0.01 -4.00 4.02
C GLY A 7 1.19 -4.73 4.65
N PRO A 8 0.94 -5.87 5.27
CA PRO A 8 1.98 -6.60 5.96
C PRO A 8 2.92 -7.33 5.00
N VAL A 9 4.22 -7.25 5.26
CA VAL A 9 5.25 -8.06 4.59
C VAL A 9 5.92 -9.01 5.57
N SER A 10 5.93 -8.67 6.86
CA SER A 10 6.56 -9.50 7.89
C SER A 10 5.84 -10.84 8.02
N GLY A 11 6.62 -11.91 8.16
CA GLY A 11 6.06 -13.27 8.26
C GLY A 11 5.69 -13.89 6.93
N LYS A 12 5.87 -13.18 5.83
CA LYS A 12 5.62 -13.69 4.48
C LYS A 12 6.93 -13.88 3.75
N THR A 13 7.00 -14.90 2.88
CA THR A 13 8.10 -14.98 1.92
C THR A 13 7.95 -13.84 0.91
N HIS A 14 9.02 -13.50 0.20
CA HIS A 14 8.93 -12.49 -0.84
C HIS A 14 7.86 -12.85 -1.89
N HIS A 15 7.83 -14.11 -2.29
CA HIS A 15 6.84 -14.59 -3.28
C HIS A 15 5.40 -14.41 -2.77
N GLU A 16 5.15 -14.75 -1.51
CA GLU A 16 3.83 -14.58 -0.89
C GLU A 16 3.45 -13.09 -0.82
N ALA A 17 4.39 -12.24 -0.42
CA ALA A 17 4.15 -10.80 -0.34
C ALA A 17 3.82 -10.23 -1.72
N VAL A 18 4.58 -10.58 -2.75
CA VAL A 18 4.31 -10.14 -4.13
C VAL A 18 2.90 -10.54 -4.54
N GLY A 19 2.52 -11.80 -4.35
CA GLY A 19 1.18 -12.26 -4.71
C GLY A 19 0.08 -11.50 -3.97
N TYR A 20 0.28 -11.25 -2.68
CA TYR A 20 -0.69 -10.55 -1.85
C TYR A 20 -0.90 -9.11 -2.32
N PHE A 21 0.19 -8.38 -2.54
CA PHE A 21 0.12 -7.00 -3.01
C PHE A 21 -0.40 -6.91 -4.45
N GLU A 22 0.06 -7.79 -5.35
CA GLU A 22 -0.33 -7.73 -6.75
C GLU A 22 -1.80 -8.07 -6.97
N SER A 23 -2.38 -8.95 -6.17
CA SER A 23 -3.81 -9.27 -6.25
C SER A 23 -4.66 -8.02 -5.99
N ALA A 24 -4.31 -7.25 -4.97
CA ALA A 24 -5.02 -6.00 -4.67
C ALA A 24 -4.76 -4.94 -5.74
N ALA A 25 -3.53 -4.83 -6.20
CA ALA A 25 -3.16 -3.88 -7.25
C ALA A 25 -3.98 -4.12 -8.52
N LYS A 26 -4.14 -5.37 -8.90
CA LYS A 26 -4.91 -5.76 -10.09
C LYS A 26 -6.36 -5.32 -9.99
N LEU A 27 -6.97 -5.52 -8.82
CA LEU A 27 -8.35 -5.06 -8.58
C LEU A 27 -8.45 -3.55 -8.69
N LEU A 28 -7.55 -2.81 -8.06
CA LEU A 28 -7.57 -1.36 -8.08
C LEU A 28 -7.39 -0.83 -9.50
N VAL A 29 -6.47 -1.40 -10.27
CA VAL A 29 -6.25 -1.01 -11.67
C VAL A 29 -7.51 -1.27 -12.49
N SER A 30 -8.20 -2.38 -12.25
CA SER A 30 -9.44 -2.68 -12.98
C SER A 30 -10.56 -1.68 -12.71
N TYR A 31 -10.46 -0.91 -11.61
CA TYR A 31 -11.41 0.15 -11.26
C TYR A 31 -10.91 1.54 -11.69
N GLY A 32 -9.83 1.60 -12.44
CA GLY A 32 -9.34 2.85 -13.03
C GLY A 32 -8.27 3.58 -12.24
N TYR A 33 -7.78 3.02 -11.14
CA TYR A 33 -6.71 3.63 -10.36
C TYR A 33 -5.34 3.27 -10.93
N ALA A 34 -4.38 4.19 -10.84
CA ALA A 34 -2.97 3.85 -10.93
C ALA A 34 -2.52 3.41 -9.54
N VAL A 35 -1.51 2.57 -9.45
CA VAL A 35 -1.06 2.03 -8.17
C VAL A 35 0.45 2.13 -8.00
N SER A 36 0.88 2.31 -6.76
CA SER A 36 2.27 2.16 -6.35
C SER A 36 2.34 1.01 -5.36
N VAL A 37 3.16 0.00 -5.68
CA VAL A 37 3.23 -1.26 -4.93
C VAL A 37 4.64 -1.44 -4.40
N PRO A 38 4.83 -1.52 -3.07
CA PRO A 38 6.17 -1.59 -2.47
C PRO A 38 7.05 -2.71 -3.00
N THR A 39 6.48 -3.87 -3.28
CA THR A 39 7.24 -5.01 -3.79
C THR A 39 7.84 -4.77 -5.17
N ARG A 40 7.41 -3.74 -5.88
CA ARG A 40 7.93 -3.41 -7.21
C ARG A 40 9.18 -2.54 -7.17
N PHE A 41 9.40 -1.80 -6.06
CA PHE A 41 10.51 -0.85 -6.00
C PHE A 41 11.39 -0.99 -4.75
N VAL A 42 11.04 -1.88 -3.82
CA VAL A 42 11.87 -2.21 -2.67
C VAL A 42 12.46 -3.59 -2.86
N GLU A 43 13.79 -3.69 -2.80
CA GLU A 43 14.46 -4.98 -2.93
C GLU A 43 14.22 -5.85 -1.71
N PRO A 44 14.07 -7.19 -1.88
CA PRO A 44 13.82 -8.09 -0.76
C PRO A 44 14.90 -8.07 0.30
N THR A 45 16.13 -7.71 -0.07
CA THR A 45 17.29 -7.67 0.83
C THR A 45 17.49 -6.31 1.48
N ALA A 46 16.64 -5.32 1.18
CA ALA A 46 16.77 -3.99 1.75
C ALA A 46 16.57 -4.02 3.25
N SER A 47 17.35 -3.19 3.97
CA SER A 47 17.13 -3.00 5.40
C SER A 47 15.77 -2.37 5.63
N HIS A 48 15.23 -2.53 6.85
CA HIS A 48 13.96 -1.90 7.20
C HIS A 48 14.00 -0.38 6.99
N ALA A 49 15.08 0.26 7.42
CA ALA A 49 15.23 1.71 7.25
C ALA A 49 15.23 2.12 5.78
N THR A 50 15.97 1.41 4.94
CA THR A 50 16.01 1.70 3.50
C THR A 50 14.64 1.48 2.87
N ALA A 51 13.98 0.38 3.22
CA ALA A 51 12.63 0.08 2.72
C ALA A 51 11.65 1.18 3.12
N MET A 52 11.67 1.61 4.38
CA MET A 52 10.76 2.66 4.86
C MET A 52 11.01 4.00 4.18
N ARG A 53 12.28 4.37 3.95
CA ARG A 53 12.59 5.60 3.23
C ARG A 53 11.99 5.60 1.82
N LYS A 54 12.15 4.50 1.10
CA LYS A 54 11.60 4.37 -0.25
C LYS A 54 10.08 4.37 -0.24
N CYS A 55 9.46 3.64 0.69
CA CYS A 55 8.02 3.54 0.79
C CYS A 55 7.37 4.88 1.12
N ILE A 56 7.91 5.60 2.11
CA ILE A 56 7.35 6.90 2.49
C ILE A 56 7.52 7.91 1.36
N ALA A 57 8.67 7.91 0.69
CA ALA A 57 8.89 8.81 -0.44
C ALA A 57 7.87 8.56 -1.56
N GLU A 58 7.60 7.32 -1.87
CA GLU A 58 6.61 6.98 -2.91
C GLU A 58 5.19 7.27 -2.43
N LEU A 59 4.86 6.98 -1.18
CA LEU A 59 3.56 7.30 -0.60
C LEU A 59 3.21 8.77 -0.76
N LEU A 60 4.17 9.66 -0.48
CA LEU A 60 3.95 11.11 -0.56
C LEU A 60 3.70 11.59 -1.99
N ARG A 61 3.98 10.78 -2.99
CA ARG A 61 3.71 11.08 -4.41
C ARG A 61 2.35 10.56 -4.85
N CYS A 62 1.66 9.82 -4.00
CA CYS A 62 0.34 9.25 -4.30
C CYS A 62 -0.78 10.16 -3.83
N ASP A 63 -1.99 9.88 -4.29
CA ASP A 63 -3.18 10.65 -3.93
C ASP A 63 -3.91 10.07 -2.74
N GLY A 64 -3.76 8.78 -2.49
CA GLY A 64 -4.40 8.07 -1.39
C GLY A 64 -3.67 6.78 -1.06
N LEU A 65 -4.14 6.11 -0.03
CA LEU A 65 -3.54 4.85 0.44
C LEU A 65 -4.63 3.78 0.57
N ALA A 66 -4.36 2.62 0.00
CA ALA A 66 -5.25 1.46 0.10
C ALA A 66 -4.64 0.44 1.05
N MET A 67 -5.35 0.14 2.15
CA MET A 67 -4.88 -0.79 3.17
C MET A 67 -5.31 -2.22 2.87
N LEU A 68 -4.34 -3.13 2.89
CA LEU A 68 -4.61 -4.56 2.81
C LEU A 68 -5.01 -5.11 4.19
N PRO A 69 -5.78 -6.20 4.24
CA PRO A 69 -6.08 -6.86 5.52
C PRO A 69 -4.78 -7.22 6.26
N GLY A 70 -4.81 -7.08 7.57
CA GLY A 70 -3.64 -7.37 8.40
C GLY A 70 -2.65 -6.23 8.55
N TRP A 71 -2.91 -5.08 7.95
CA TRP A 71 -1.99 -3.94 7.99
C TRP A 71 -1.65 -3.49 9.43
N ARG A 72 -2.59 -3.64 10.37
CA ARG A 72 -2.39 -3.24 11.77
C ARG A 72 -1.32 -4.06 12.49
N ARG A 73 -0.99 -5.23 11.96
CA ARG A 73 0.07 -6.10 12.52
C ARG A 73 1.45 -5.74 11.98
N SER A 74 1.52 -4.84 11.02
CA SER A 74 2.78 -4.42 10.40
C SER A 74 3.14 -3.02 10.89
N ALA A 75 4.29 -2.90 11.56
CA ALA A 75 4.78 -1.60 12.03
C ALA A 75 4.97 -0.63 10.86
N GLY A 76 5.49 -1.14 9.74
CA GLY A 76 5.70 -0.31 8.55
C GLY A 76 4.38 0.19 7.96
N ALA A 77 3.40 -0.69 7.83
CA ALA A 77 2.08 -0.30 7.31
C ALA A 77 1.39 0.70 8.25
N CYS A 78 1.47 0.48 9.56
CA CYS A 78 0.92 1.43 10.53
C CYS A 78 1.54 2.82 10.38
N LEU A 79 2.86 2.88 10.18
CA LEU A 79 3.55 4.15 9.97
C LEU A 79 3.10 4.81 8.67
N GLU A 80 2.97 4.05 7.60
CA GLU A 80 2.49 4.57 6.31
C GLU A 80 1.10 5.16 6.43
N VAL A 81 0.19 4.48 7.12
CA VAL A 81 -1.17 4.97 7.36
C VAL A 81 -1.13 6.26 8.18
N ALA A 82 -0.28 6.32 9.22
CA ALA A 82 -0.14 7.51 10.06
C ALA A 82 0.37 8.70 9.24
N VAL A 83 1.38 8.48 8.39
CA VAL A 83 1.93 9.53 7.54
C VAL A 83 0.89 10.01 6.53
N ALA A 84 0.19 9.10 5.87
CA ALA A 84 -0.87 9.45 4.93
C ALA A 84 -1.93 10.31 5.59
N THR A 85 -2.40 9.90 6.76
CA THR A 85 -3.42 10.63 7.52
C THR A 85 -2.92 12.00 7.93
N ALA A 86 -1.69 12.08 8.43
CA ALA A 86 -1.09 13.35 8.83
C ALA A 86 -0.93 14.33 7.67
N CYS A 87 -0.74 13.81 6.47
CA CYS A 87 -0.58 14.60 5.25
C CYS A 87 -1.91 14.90 4.52
N GLY A 88 -3.04 14.57 5.16
CA GLY A 88 -4.35 14.85 4.58
C GLY A 88 -4.77 13.91 3.46
N MET A 89 -4.10 12.79 3.32
CA MET A 89 -4.44 11.79 2.31
C MET A 89 -5.53 10.86 2.84
N ASP A 90 -6.45 10.44 1.98
CA ASP A 90 -7.42 9.41 2.34
C ASP A 90 -6.72 8.05 2.47
N ALA A 91 -6.88 7.41 3.61
CA ALA A 91 -6.38 6.06 3.85
C ALA A 91 -7.58 5.17 4.14
N LYS A 92 -7.87 4.26 3.24
CA LYS A 92 -9.04 3.37 3.32
C LYS A 92 -8.65 1.95 2.94
N ALA A 93 -9.41 0.98 3.44
CA ALA A 93 -9.26 -0.41 3.00
C ALA A 93 -9.44 -0.52 1.48
N VAL A 94 -8.81 -1.52 0.88
CA VAL A 94 -8.93 -1.75 -0.58
C VAL A 94 -10.40 -1.81 -0.99
N GLU A 95 -11.24 -2.52 -0.23
CA GLU A 95 -12.66 -2.67 -0.53
C GLU A 95 -13.39 -1.33 -0.59
N ALA A 96 -13.00 -0.39 0.27
CA ALA A 96 -13.63 0.94 0.29
C ALA A 96 -13.28 1.74 -0.97
N TRP A 97 -12.10 1.54 -1.53
CA TRP A 97 -11.73 2.18 -2.79
C TRP A 97 -12.47 1.57 -3.99
N LEU A 98 -12.93 0.33 -3.86
CA LEU A 98 -13.68 -0.35 -4.90
C LEU A 98 -15.18 -0.04 -4.86
N GLU A 99 -15.66 0.58 -3.78
CA GLU A 99 -17.04 1.01 -3.69
C GLU A 99 -17.30 2.14 -4.66
N ARG A 100 -18.39 2.02 -5.40
CA ARG A 100 -18.86 3.07 -6.29
C ARG A 100 -20.17 3.59 -5.75
N ASP A 101 -20.34 4.90 -5.81
CA ASP A 101 -21.61 5.50 -5.41
C ASP A 101 -22.74 4.90 -6.25
N ALA A 102 -23.79 4.48 -5.56
CA ALA A 102 -24.97 3.92 -6.20
C ALA A 102 -25.90 5.00 -6.79
N SER A 103 -25.50 6.23 -6.65
CA SER A 103 -26.27 7.38 -7.13
C SER A 103 -26.17 7.54 -8.62
#